data_49795937129ca70d951ab2bb4c8a5db1
#
_entry.id   49795937129ca70d951ab2bb4c8a5db1
#
_cell.length_a   1.000
_cell.length_b   1.000
_cell.length_c   1.000
_cell.angle_alpha   90.00
_cell.angle_beta   90.00
_cell.angle_gamma   90.00
#
_symmetry.space_group_name_H-M   'P 1'
#
loop_
_entity.id
_entity.type
_entity.pdbx_description
1 polymer ?
#
loop_
_entity_poly.entity_id
_entity_poly.type
_entity_poly.pdbx_seq_one_letter_code
_entity_poly.pdbx_strand_id
1 'polypeptide(L)'
;PHVGTTYRLTEHFHYWTKNVRINAILQPEQFVEISEVMAKELGIANGSRVKVSSNRGYIKAVALVTKRLRPLTIEGKTVYHVGIPIHWGFKGLTKPGFLANTLTPFVGDGNTNTPEFKTFLVKVEKL
;
A
#
# COMPACT_ATOMS: atom_id res chain seq x y z
N PRO A 1 9.68 9.40 7.75
CA PRO A 1 9.28 8.20 7.03
C PRO A 1 8.16 7.48 7.76
N HIS A 2 7.36 6.69 7.03
CA HIS A 2 6.30 5.85 7.53
C HIS A 2 6.65 4.38 7.29
N VAL A 3 5.98 3.47 7.98
CA VAL A 3 6.18 2.03 7.77
C VAL A 3 5.17 1.52 6.75
N GLY A 4 5.66 0.98 5.63
CA GLY A 4 4.85 0.30 4.63
C GLY A 4 4.70 -1.18 4.94
N THR A 5 3.51 -1.73 4.70
CA THR A 5 3.25 -3.17 4.72
C THR A 5 2.45 -3.58 3.50
N THR A 6 2.79 -4.72 2.91
CA THR A 6 1.99 -5.29 1.82
C THR A 6 0.98 -6.31 2.36
N TYR A 7 -0.20 -6.37 1.74
CA TYR A 7 -1.22 -7.33 2.11
C TYR A 7 -2.09 -7.75 0.91
N ARG A 8 -2.94 -8.73 1.15
CA ARG A 8 -3.87 -9.28 0.15
C ARG A 8 -5.29 -8.89 0.52
N LEU A 9 -6.08 -8.62 -0.51
CA LEU A 9 -7.52 -8.36 -0.38
C LEU A 9 -8.29 -9.67 -0.52
N THR A 10 -9.47 -9.72 0.09
CA THR A 10 -10.40 -10.86 -0.07
C THR A 10 -10.98 -10.94 -1.47
N GLU A 11 -11.12 -9.81 -2.15
CA GLU A 11 -11.70 -9.69 -3.49
C GLU A 11 -10.73 -10.08 -4.62
N HIS A 12 -9.45 -10.22 -4.30
CA HIS A 12 -8.43 -10.58 -5.29
C HIS A 12 -7.53 -11.71 -4.82
N PHE A 13 -7.17 -12.58 -5.76
CA PHE A 13 -6.14 -13.60 -5.58
C PHE A 13 -4.92 -13.25 -6.42
N HIS A 14 -3.84 -12.81 -5.76
CA HIS A 14 -2.61 -12.33 -6.40
C HIS A 14 -2.92 -11.34 -7.56
N TYR A 15 -2.42 -11.63 -8.76
CA TYR A 15 -2.65 -10.82 -9.96
C TYR A 15 -3.71 -11.42 -10.91
N TRP A 16 -4.28 -12.57 -10.58
CA TRP A 16 -5.10 -13.40 -11.46
C TRP A 16 -6.53 -12.90 -11.58
N THR A 17 -7.14 -12.59 -10.49
CA THR A 17 -8.58 -12.25 -10.42
C THR A 17 -8.91 -10.87 -11.01
N LYS A 18 -7.91 -10.07 -11.38
CA LYS A 18 -8.12 -8.86 -12.18
C LYS A 18 -8.72 -9.10 -13.55
N ASN A 19 -8.66 -10.34 -14.03
CA ASN A 19 -9.31 -10.81 -15.27
C ASN A 19 -10.70 -11.40 -15.03
N VAL A 20 -11.14 -11.48 -13.77
CA VAL A 20 -12.48 -11.93 -13.40
C VAL A 20 -13.37 -10.71 -13.20
N ARG A 21 -14.45 -10.60 -13.99
CA ARG A 21 -15.30 -9.40 -14.04
C ARG A 21 -15.87 -8.98 -12.70
N ILE A 22 -16.39 -9.93 -11.91
CA ILE A 22 -16.97 -9.62 -10.60
C ILE A 22 -15.92 -9.05 -9.63
N ASN A 23 -14.71 -9.63 -9.60
CA ASN A 23 -13.64 -9.15 -8.75
C ASN A 23 -13.14 -7.77 -9.16
N ALA A 24 -13.09 -7.48 -10.48
CA ALA A 24 -12.75 -6.17 -11.00
C ALA A 24 -13.80 -5.09 -10.67
N ILE A 25 -15.07 -5.47 -10.55
CA ILE A 25 -16.14 -4.57 -10.12
C ILE A 25 -16.03 -4.27 -8.61
N LEU A 26 -15.76 -5.31 -7.80
CA LEU A 26 -15.65 -5.16 -6.34
C LEU A 26 -14.42 -4.36 -5.91
N GLN A 27 -13.29 -4.55 -6.60
CA GLN A 27 -12.04 -3.83 -6.33
C GLN A 27 -11.39 -3.36 -7.64
N PRO A 28 -11.88 -2.24 -8.20
CA PRO A 28 -11.51 -1.81 -9.55
C PRO A 28 -10.18 -1.07 -9.63
N GLU A 29 -9.68 -0.52 -8.53
CA GLU A 29 -8.54 0.41 -8.53
C GLU A 29 -7.60 0.17 -7.35
N GLN A 30 -6.31 0.33 -7.60
CA GLN A 30 -5.29 0.28 -6.56
C GLN A 30 -5.45 1.43 -5.58
N PHE A 31 -5.33 1.11 -4.31
CA PHE A 31 -5.35 2.10 -3.24
C PHE A 31 -4.17 1.92 -2.27
N VAL A 32 -3.96 2.93 -1.46
CA VAL A 32 -3.07 2.90 -0.29
C VAL A 32 -3.91 3.22 0.92
N GLU A 33 -3.93 2.32 1.89
CA GLU A 33 -4.69 2.49 3.12
C GLU A 33 -3.85 3.26 4.14
N ILE A 34 -4.41 4.36 4.65
CA ILE A 34 -3.77 5.24 5.63
C ILE A 34 -4.73 5.54 6.79
N SER A 35 -4.18 5.85 7.97
CA SER A 35 -4.99 6.23 9.13
C SER A 35 -5.65 7.61 8.95
N GLU A 36 -6.78 7.83 9.61
CA GLU A 36 -7.44 9.15 9.65
C GLU A 36 -6.51 10.23 10.22
N VAL A 37 -5.72 9.90 11.24
CA VAL A 37 -4.80 10.84 11.87
C VAL A 37 -3.71 11.26 10.89
N MET A 38 -3.07 10.29 10.23
CA MET A 38 -2.06 10.56 9.21
C MET A 38 -2.63 11.36 8.03
N ALA A 39 -3.84 11.00 7.58
CA ALA A 39 -4.51 11.69 6.47
C ALA A 39 -4.76 13.17 6.82
N LYS A 40 -5.19 13.46 8.05
CA LYS A 40 -5.42 14.83 8.54
C LYS A 40 -4.11 15.62 8.58
N GLU A 41 -3.04 15.05 9.10
CA GLU A 41 -1.73 15.72 9.18
C GLU A 41 -1.14 16.03 7.80
N LEU A 42 -1.31 15.13 6.83
CA LEU A 42 -0.81 15.30 5.46
C LEU A 42 -1.77 16.05 4.54
N GLY A 43 -2.94 16.45 5.01
CA GLY A 43 -3.97 17.13 4.20
C GLY A 43 -4.51 16.24 3.07
N ILE A 44 -4.60 14.93 3.29
CA ILE A 44 -5.07 13.94 2.32
C ILE A 44 -6.53 13.62 2.61
N ALA A 45 -7.41 13.84 1.65
CA ALA A 45 -8.79 13.40 1.74
C ALA A 45 -8.96 11.96 1.25
N ASN A 46 -9.96 11.25 1.75
CA ASN A 46 -10.33 9.92 1.22
C ASN A 46 -10.65 10.02 -0.27
N GLY A 47 -10.12 9.13 -1.08
CA GLY A 47 -10.26 9.14 -2.53
C GLY A 47 -9.26 10.05 -3.28
N SER A 48 -8.45 10.86 -2.58
CA SER A 48 -7.40 11.67 -3.23
C SER A 48 -6.28 10.81 -3.79
N ARG A 49 -5.62 11.30 -4.83
CA ARG A 49 -4.41 10.68 -5.36
C ARG A 49 -3.22 10.96 -4.45
N VAL A 50 -2.45 9.92 -4.20
CA VAL A 50 -1.22 9.98 -3.40
C VAL A 50 -0.07 9.30 -4.14
N LYS A 51 1.14 9.76 -3.83
CA LYS A 51 2.39 9.11 -4.20
C LYS A 51 2.98 8.47 -2.95
N VAL A 52 3.33 7.21 -3.04
CA VAL A 52 4.11 6.51 -2.02
C VAL A 52 5.47 6.18 -2.62
N SER A 53 6.53 6.56 -1.97
CA SER A 53 7.90 6.37 -2.44
C SER A 53 8.79 5.73 -1.40
N SER A 54 9.78 4.99 -1.85
CA SER A 54 10.90 4.46 -1.07
C SER A 54 12.20 4.83 -1.78
N ASN A 55 13.34 4.41 -1.24
CA ASN A 55 14.64 4.57 -1.92
C ASN A 55 14.75 3.76 -3.22
N ARG A 56 13.81 2.87 -3.50
CA ARG A 56 13.83 1.96 -4.65
C ARG A 56 12.92 2.40 -5.79
N GLY A 57 11.85 3.13 -5.47
CA GLY A 57 10.91 3.61 -6.48
C GLY A 57 9.66 4.22 -5.86
N TYR A 58 8.61 4.34 -6.65
CA TYR A 58 7.35 4.91 -6.21
C TYR A 58 6.14 4.20 -6.84
N ILE A 59 5.01 4.35 -6.17
CA ILE A 59 3.69 4.02 -6.71
C ILE A 59 2.77 5.25 -6.59
N LYS A 60 1.73 5.29 -7.43
CA LYS A 60 0.65 6.26 -7.33
C LYS A 60 -0.67 5.51 -7.23
N ALA A 61 -1.46 5.86 -6.23
CA ALA A 61 -2.73 5.18 -5.97
C ALA A 61 -3.75 6.14 -5.34
N VAL A 62 -4.95 5.65 -5.14
CA VAL A 62 -5.98 6.37 -4.38
C VAL A 62 -5.75 6.17 -2.89
N ALA A 63 -5.91 7.21 -2.08
CA ALA A 63 -5.87 7.09 -0.64
C ALA A 63 -7.19 6.51 -0.11
N LEU A 64 -7.12 5.41 0.61
CA LEU A 64 -8.20 4.87 1.42
C LEU A 64 -7.96 5.27 2.88
N VAL A 65 -8.73 6.23 3.37
CA VAL A 65 -8.62 6.70 4.76
C VAL A 65 -9.45 5.81 5.67
N THR A 66 -8.84 5.25 6.70
CA THR A 66 -9.45 4.23 7.55
C THR A 66 -9.21 4.46 9.04
N LYS A 67 -10.15 4.01 9.87
CA LYS A 67 -9.99 3.89 11.34
C LYS A 67 -9.22 2.63 11.76
N ARG A 68 -9.03 1.69 10.87
CA ARG A 68 -8.43 0.39 11.12
C ARG A 68 -6.93 0.48 11.40
N LEU A 69 -6.23 1.36 10.71
CA LEU A 69 -4.80 1.60 10.92
C LEU A 69 -4.61 2.67 11.99
N ARG A 70 -4.30 2.25 13.21
CA ARG A 70 -4.03 3.19 14.30
C ARG A 70 -2.54 3.50 14.37
N PRO A 71 -2.15 4.78 14.61
CA PRO A 71 -0.75 5.11 14.85
C PRO A 71 -0.16 4.28 15.99
N LEU A 72 1.11 3.93 15.87
CA LEU A 72 1.88 3.27 16.91
C LEU A 72 2.69 4.32 17.68
N THR A 73 2.93 4.08 18.95
CA THR A 73 3.88 4.87 19.75
C THR A 73 5.09 4.01 20.03
N ILE A 74 6.24 4.42 19.51
CA ILE A 74 7.52 3.73 19.68
C ILE A 74 8.50 4.74 20.28
N GLU A 75 9.00 4.45 21.47
CA GLU A 75 9.93 5.36 22.20
C GLU A 75 9.44 6.82 22.28
N GLY A 76 8.15 6.99 22.56
CA GLY A 76 7.51 8.32 22.66
C GLY A 76 7.25 9.01 21.31
N LYS A 77 7.58 8.41 20.19
CA LYS A 77 7.34 8.93 18.84
C LYS A 77 6.14 8.27 18.18
N THR A 78 5.32 9.09 17.52
CA THR A 78 4.22 8.57 16.68
C THR A 78 4.79 7.98 15.38
N VAL A 79 4.47 6.72 15.11
CA VAL A 79 4.86 6.02 13.90
C VAL A 79 3.59 5.63 13.14
N TYR A 80 3.46 6.14 11.92
CA TYR A 80 2.37 5.76 11.01
C TYR A 80 2.76 4.55 10.18
N HIS A 81 1.80 3.68 9.93
CA HIS A 81 1.95 2.59 8.98
C HIS A 81 0.87 2.66 7.90
N VAL A 82 1.21 2.21 6.72
CA VAL A 82 0.36 2.26 5.53
C VAL A 82 0.23 0.87 4.92
N GLY A 83 -0.98 0.54 4.49
CA GLY A 83 -1.30 -0.73 3.87
C GLY A 83 -1.29 -0.62 2.34
N ILE A 84 -0.61 -1.54 1.66
CA ILE A 84 -0.47 -1.52 0.20
C ILE A 84 -0.89 -2.89 -0.35
N PRO A 85 -2.07 -2.99 -1.00
CA PRO A 85 -2.47 -4.23 -1.67
C PRO A 85 -1.54 -4.60 -2.82
N ILE A 86 -1.22 -5.89 -2.95
CA ILE A 86 -0.23 -6.38 -3.94
C ILE A 86 -0.80 -6.64 -5.34
N HIS A 87 -2.10 -6.60 -5.53
CA HIS A 87 -2.78 -7.21 -6.69
C HIS A 87 -2.65 -6.46 -8.01
N TRP A 88 -2.03 -5.28 -8.06
CA TRP A 88 -1.87 -4.47 -9.26
C TRP A 88 -0.46 -4.55 -9.85
N GLY A 89 -0.31 -4.02 -11.07
CA GLY A 89 0.95 -3.96 -11.80
C GLY A 89 0.90 -4.54 -13.21
N PHE A 90 -0.13 -5.31 -13.53
CA PHE A 90 -0.33 -5.89 -14.85
C PHE A 90 -1.69 -5.49 -15.43
N LYS A 91 -1.83 -5.56 -16.75
CA LYS A 91 -3.10 -5.32 -17.43
C LYS A 91 -4.16 -6.35 -17.00
N GLY A 92 -5.39 -5.91 -16.90
CA GLY A 92 -6.57 -6.70 -16.57
C GLY A 92 -7.82 -5.87 -16.78
N LEU A 93 -8.95 -6.31 -16.26
CA LEU A 93 -10.22 -5.57 -16.31
C LEU A 93 -10.26 -4.41 -15.28
N THR A 94 -9.39 -4.44 -14.27
CA THR A 94 -9.24 -3.35 -13.31
C THR A 94 -8.53 -2.15 -13.95
N LYS A 95 -8.63 -0.99 -13.32
CA LYS A 95 -7.79 0.15 -13.69
C LYS A 95 -6.30 -0.22 -13.54
N PRO A 96 -5.43 0.31 -14.40
CA PRO A 96 -3.99 0.11 -14.27
C PRO A 96 -3.46 0.57 -12.90
N GLY A 97 -2.44 -0.13 -12.39
CA GLY A 97 -1.78 0.21 -11.13
C GLY A 97 -0.31 -0.17 -11.15
N PHE A 98 0.34 -0.02 -10.03
CA PHE A 98 1.77 -0.24 -9.84
C PHE A 98 2.05 -1.54 -9.09
N LEU A 99 3.18 -2.15 -9.36
CA LEU A 99 3.68 -3.25 -8.54
C LEU A 99 4.06 -2.74 -7.15
N ALA A 100 3.42 -3.25 -6.10
CA ALA A 100 3.73 -2.88 -4.72
C ALA A 100 5.20 -3.17 -4.37
N ASN A 101 5.76 -4.24 -4.94
CA ASN A 101 7.15 -4.62 -4.73
C ASN A 101 8.19 -3.65 -5.30
N THR A 102 7.78 -2.65 -6.08
CA THR A 102 8.64 -1.51 -6.43
C THR A 102 9.15 -0.77 -5.19
N LEU A 103 8.42 -0.86 -4.07
CA LEU A 103 8.75 -0.18 -2.82
C LEU A 103 9.57 -1.05 -1.86
N THR A 104 9.50 -2.38 -1.99
CA THR A 104 10.08 -3.32 -1.03
C THR A 104 11.59 -3.50 -1.22
N PRO A 105 12.35 -3.75 -0.12
CA PRO A 105 13.77 -4.04 -0.22
C PRO A 105 14.04 -5.44 -0.78
N PHE A 106 15.21 -5.63 -1.37
CA PHE A 106 15.74 -6.95 -1.68
C PHE A 106 16.55 -7.45 -0.47
N VAL A 107 15.82 -7.89 0.55
CA VAL A 107 16.38 -8.39 1.81
C VAL A 107 15.64 -9.67 2.19
N GLY A 108 16.37 -10.69 2.55
CA GLY A 108 15.84 -11.95 3.07
C GLY A 108 16.19 -12.13 4.55
N ASP A 109 15.36 -12.88 5.24
CA ASP A 109 15.65 -13.37 6.59
C ASP A 109 16.95 -14.20 6.59
N GLY A 110 17.80 -14.00 7.60
CA GLY A 110 19.12 -14.61 7.66
C GLY A 110 19.14 -16.15 7.73
N ASN A 111 18.07 -16.78 8.20
CA ASN A 111 17.97 -18.23 8.32
C ASN A 111 17.17 -18.87 7.18
N THR A 112 16.06 -18.24 6.78
CA THR A 112 15.09 -18.83 5.85
C THR A 112 15.14 -18.20 4.47
N ASN A 113 15.86 -17.08 4.32
CA ASN A 113 15.89 -16.24 3.11
C ASN A 113 14.50 -15.76 2.67
N THR A 114 13.52 -15.72 3.60
CA THR A 114 12.18 -15.24 3.33
C THR A 114 12.20 -13.73 3.06
N PRO A 115 11.65 -13.24 1.94
CA PRO A 115 11.71 -11.83 1.59
C PRO A 115 10.95 -10.93 2.59
N GLU A 116 11.56 -9.79 2.93
CA GLU A 116 10.94 -8.79 3.82
C GLU A 116 9.99 -7.87 3.04
N PHE A 117 8.72 -8.25 2.96
CA PHE A 117 7.66 -7.50 2.28
C PHE A 117 6.64 -6.86 3.23
N LYS A 118 6.86 -7.00 4.55
CA LYS A 118 5.88 -6.58 5.55
C LYS A 118 6.29 -5.36 6.35
N THR A 119 7.57 -4.99 6.31
CA THR A 119 8.09 -3.85 7.06
C THR A 119 9.18 -3.15 6.26
N PHE A 120 8.85 -2.02 5.66
CA PHE A 120 9.79 -1.20 4.89
C PHE A 120 9.44 0.28 5.02
N LEU A 121 10.43 1.14 4.84
CA LEU A 121 10.22 2.59 4.98
C LEU A 121 9.71 3.22 3.70
N VAL A 122 8.70 4.07 3.85
CA VAL A 122 8.09 4.83 2.75
C VAL A 122 7.81 6.27 3.16
N LYS A 123 7.66 7.12 2.16
CA LYS A 123 7.10 8.47 2.26
C LYS A 123 5.77 8.52 1.53
N VAL A 124 4.76 9.15 2.12
CA VAL A 124 3.46 9.38 1.50
C VAL A 124 3.29 10.86 1.26
N GLU A 125 2.90 11.23 0.05
CA GLU A 125 2.71 12.60 -0.39
C GLU A 125 1.40 12.73 -1.14
N LYS A 126 0.67 13.83 -0.92
CA LYS A 126 -0.49 14.21 -1.73
C LYS A 126 -0.02 14.58 -3.13
N LEU A 127 -0.75 14.16 -4.17
CA LEU A 127 -0.55 14.58 -5.58
C LEU A 127 -1.46 15.75 -5.93
#